data_a15b1d9e6d5f1734f231134ed4f2f292
#
_entry.id   a15b1d9e6d5f1734f231134ed4f2f292
#
_cell.length_a   1.000
_cell.length_b   1.000
_cell.length_c   1.000
_cell.angle_alpha   90.00
_cell.angle_beta   90.00
_cell.angle_gamma   90.00
#
_symmetry.space_group_name_H-M   'P 1'
#
loop_
_entity.id
_entity.type
_entity.pdbx_description
1 polymer ?
#
loop_
_entity_poly.entity_id
_entity_poly.type
_entity_poly.pdbx_seq_one_letter_code
_entity_poly.pdbx_strand_id
1 'polypeptide(L)'
;AFRKWANNVLKQYIMKGYALNERRLQALRKTVDIQTRMLADALDIEEKDVLRAVNEYTEALLLLDQYDHQTLCKPDGSAPIYRITYDECTRMVGRMKDSFHTDVFGVEKEAGKVAGIIAAIYQSVFGQDAYPSVEEKAANLLYFMIKDHPYADGCKRIAASLFLEFLDKNNVLFLDGEKMPLHQ
;
A
#
# COMPACT_ATOMS: atom_id res chain seq x y z
N ALA A 1 -41.96 25.26 12.58
CA ALA A 1 -41.21 24.40 11.67
C ALA A 1 -39.69 24.70 11.68
N PHE A 2 -39.27 25.97 11.48
CA PHE A 2 -37.84 26.36 11.38
C PHE A 2 -37.00 26.04 12.63
N ARG A 3 -37.50 26.39 13.85
CA ARG A 3 -36.77 26.12 15.11
C ARG A 3 -36.49 24.65 15.33
N LYS A 4 -37.45 23.76 15.02
CA LYS A 4 -37.25 22.30 15.15
C LYS A 4 -36.20 21.81 14.17
N TRP A 5 -36.24 22.28 12.95
CA TRP A 5 -35.23 21.95 11.94
C TRP A 5 -33.83 22.45 12.33
N ALA A 6 -33.71 23.72 12.71
CA ALA A 6 -32.42 24.31 13.12
C ALA A 6 -31.82 23.59 14.33
N ASN A 7 -32.62 23.28 15.36
CA ASN A 7 -32.18 22.52 16.53
C ASN A 7 -31.71 21.10 16.14
N ASN A 8 -32.36 20.45 15.18
CA ASN A 8 -32.00 19.12 14.75
C ASN A 8 -30.66 19.15 13.98
N VAL A 9 -30.46 20.11 13.08
CA VAL A 9 -29.20 20.32 12.36
C VAL A 9 -28.07 20.63 13.34
N LEU A 10 -28.30 21.54 14.29
CA LEU A 10 -27.30 21.90 15.30
C LEU A 10 -26.93 20.71 16.18
N LYS A 11 -27.94 19.92 16.63
CA LYS A 11 -27.71 18.70 17.40
C LYS A 11 -26.89 17.67 16.61
N GLN A 12 -27.20 17.45 15.33
CA GLN A 12 -26.41 16.56 14.47
C GLN A 12 -24.98 17.05 14.35
N TYR A 13 -24.78 18.35 14.13
CA TYR A 13 -23.43 18.93 14.00
C TYR A 13 -22.63 18.80 15.31
N ILE A 14 -23.22 19.08 16.47
CA ILE A 14 -22.55 18.94 17.76
C ILE A 14 -22.22 17.49 18.08
N MET A 15 -23.14 16.55 17.80
CA MET A 15 -22.99 15.14 18.17
C MET A 15 -22.09 14.36 17.20
N LYS A 16 -22.09 14.70 15.91
CA LYS A 16 -21.42 13.93 14.83
C LYS A 16 -20.30 14.69 14.15
N GLY A 17 -20.12 16.00 14.43
CA GLY A 17 -19.20 16.87 13.74
C GLY A 17 -19.68 17.36 12.35
N TYR A 18 -20.80 16.86 11.85
CA TYR A 18 -21.38 17.24 10.56
C TYR A 18 -22.91 17.15 10.55
N ALA A 19 -23.56 17.83 9.60
CA ALA A 19 -24.99 17.71 9.30
C ALA A 19 -25.18 17.42 7.80
N LEU A 20 -25.85 16.31 7.47
CA LEU A 20 -26.05 15.86 6.09
C LEU A 20 -27.38 16.38 5.53
N ASN A 21 -27.34 16.85 4.28
CA ASN A 21 -28.54 17.06 3.48
C ASN A 21 -28.86 15.77 2.71
N GLU A 22 -29.72 14.92 3.28
CA GLU A 22 -30.06 13.61 2.73
C GLU A 22 -30.60 13.68 1.29
N ARG A 23 -31.42 14.70 0.98
CA ARG A 23 -31.95 14.87 -0.39
C ARG A 23 -30.84 15.14 -1.40
N ARG A 24 -29.88 16.00 -1.02
CA ARG A 24 -28.72 16.28 -1.88
C ARG A 24 -27.82 15.07 -2.02
N LEU A 25 -27.62 14.31 -0.94
CA LEU A 25 -26.85 13.06 -0.97
C LEU A 25 -27.49 12.01 -1.87
N GLN A 26 -28.82 11.83 -1.78
CA GLN A 26 -29.54 10.91 -2.68
C GLN A 26 -29.45 11.35 -4.15
N ALA A 27 -29.58 12.67 -4.42
CA ALA A 27 -29.41 13.17 -5.79
C ALA A 27 -28.01 12.92 -6.32
N LEU A 28 -26.97 13.12 -5.51
CA LEU A 28 -25.58 12.85 -5.90
C LEU A 28 -25.35 11.35 -6.17
N ARG A 29 -25.85 10.46 -5.30
CA ARG A 29 -25.78 9.00 -5.53
C ARG A 29 -26.42 8.61 -6.85
N LYS A 30 -27.62 9.10 -7.12
CA LYS A 30 -28.30 8.82 -8.40
C LYS A 30 -27.51 9.34 -9.60
N THR A 31 -26.84 10.49 -9.47
CA THR A 31 -25.97 11.02 -10.54
C THR A 31 -24.77 10.12 -10.78
N VAL A 32 -24.11 9.65 -9.71
CA VAL A 32 -22.98 8.72 -9.79
C VAL A 32 -23.42 7.42 -10.47
N ASP A 33 -24.56 6.83 -10.06
CA ASP A 33 -25.09 5.60 -10.67
C ASP A 33 -25.32 5.75 -12.18
N ILE A 34 -25.93 6.88 -12.60
CA ILE A 34 -26.16 7.15 -14.03
C ILE A 34 -24.84 7.31 -14.78
N GLN A 35 -23.88 8.07 -14.24
CA GLN A 35 -22.59 8.27 -14.86
C GLN A 35 -21.79 6.97 -14.96
N THR A 36 -21.82 6.13 -13.92
CA THR A 36 -21.19 4.82 -13.92
C THR A 36 -21.73 3.92 -15.03
N ARG A 37 -23.07 3.86 -15.19
CA ARG A 37 -23.70 3.08 -16.29
C ARG A 37 -23.29 3.60 -17.66
N MET A 38 -23.37 4.92 -17.86
CA MET A 38 -22.96 5.53 -19.13
C MET A 38 -21.51 5.24 -19.47
N LEU A 39 -20.62 5.25 -18.48
CA LEU A 39 -19.21 4.95 -18.67
C LEU A 39 -18.98 3.46 -18.94
N ALA A 40 -19.66 2.59 -18.24
CA ALA A 40 -19.61 1.14 -18.46
C ALA A 40 -20.08 0.78 -19.88
N ASP A 41 -21.21 1.34 -20.32
CA ASP A 41 -21.73 1.15 -21.68
C ASP A 41 -20.76 1.70 -22.76
N ALA A 42 -20.16 2.87 -22.51
CA ALA A 42 -19.22 3.48 -23.46
C ALA A 42 -17.89 2.73 -23.59
N LEU A 43 -17.46 2.03 -22.55
CA LEU A 43 -16.19 1.27 -22.52
C LEU A 43 -16.39 -0.23 -22.76
N ASP A 44 -17.63 -0.70 -22.90
CA ASP A 44 -17.99 -2.13 -23.03
C ASP A 44 -17.43 -2.99 -21.87
N ILE A 45 -17.59 -2.48 -20.64
CA ILE A 45 -17.18 -3.15 -19.41
C ILE A 45 -18.34 -3.24 -18.41
N GLU A 46 -18.20 -4.08 -17.37
CA GLU A 46 -19.25 -4.21 -16.38
C GLU A 46 -19.29 -3.00 -15.44
N GLU A 47 -20.50 -2.56 -15.05
CA GLU A 47 -20.74 -1.45 -14.11
C GLU A 47 -19.96 -1.62 -12.79
N LYS A 48 -19.83 -2.86 -12.31
CA LYS A 48 -19.06 -3.17 -11.09
C LYS A 48 -17.58 -2.83 -11.20
N ASP A 49 -16.98 -2.96 -12.39
CA ASP A 49 -15.56 -2.68 -12.60
C ASP A 49 -15.31 -1.16 -12.63
N VAL A 50 -16.25 -0.40 -13.19
CA VAL A 50 -16.22 1.08 -13.12
C VAL A 50 -16.33 1.54 -11.67
N LEU A 51 -17.29 0.99 -10.91
CA LEU A 51 -17.48 1.34 -9.50
C LEU A 51 -16.25 1.00 -8.67
N ARG A 52 -15.63 -0.16 -8.91
CA ARG A 52 -14.40 -0.54 -8.23
C ARG A 52 -13.28 0.47 -8.48
N ALA A 53 -13.02 0.81 -9.74
CA ALA A 53 -11.99 1.79 -10.11
C ALA A 53 -12.25 3.17 -9.50
N VAL A 54 -13.52 3.63 -9.48
CA VAL A 54 -13.89 4.91 -8.84
C VAL A 54 -13.67 4.87 -7.33
N ASN A 55 -14.01 3.75 -6.68
CA ASN A 55 -13.79 3.60 -5.23
C ASN A 55 -12.30 3.58 -4.89
N GLU A 56 -11.49 2.78 -5.59
CA GLU A 56 -10.04 2.72 -5.40
C GLU A 56 -9.38 4.11 -5.58
N TYR A 57 -9.79 4.84 -6.62
CA TYR A 57 -9.32 6.21 -6.83
C TYR A 57 -9.74 7.16 -5.70
N THR A 58 -10.98 7.03 -5.20
CA THR A 58 -11.49 7.86 -4.11
C THR A 58 -10.74 7.58 -2.81
N GLU A 59 -10.44 6.31 -2.51
CA GLU A 59 -9.64 5.92 -1.35
C GLU A 59 -8.21 6.47 -1.44
N ALA A 60 -7.59 6.40 -2.62
CA ALA A 60 -6.26 6.98 -2.84
C ALA A 60 -6.25 8.50 -2.61
N LEU A 61 -7.27 9.22 -3.09
CA LEU A 61 -7.40 10.66 -2.82
C LEU A 61 -7.61 10.97 -1.34
N LEU A 62 -8.39 10.14 -0.63
CA LEU A 62 -8.60 10.29 0.81
C LEU A 62 -7.30 10.11 1.60
N LEU A 63 -6.50 9.10 1.24
CA LEU A 63 -5.19 8.88 1.84
C LEU A 63 -4.24 10.06 1.59
N LEU A 64 -4.25 10.62 0.38
CA LEU A 64 -3.46 11.80 0.05
C LEU A 64 -3.90 13.02 0.87
N ASP A 65 -5.20 13.26 0.99
CA ASP A 65 -5.75 14.34 1.82
C ASP A 65 -5.35 14.17 3.30
N GLN A 66 -5.42 12.96 3.84
CA GLN A 66 -4.98 12.65 5.19
C GLN A 66 -3.47 12.89 5.38
N TYR A 67 -2.67 12.56 4.36
CA TYR A 67 -1.23 12.81 4.38
C TYR A 67 -0.94 14.32 4.40
N ASP A 68 -1.57 15.09 3.53
CA ASP A 68 -1.39 16.54 3.43
C ASP A 68 -1.80 17.26 4.72
N HIS A 69 -2.85 16.77 5.39
CA HIS A 69 -3.33 17.32 6.66
C HIS A 69 -2.65 16.71 7.89
N GLN A 70 -1.68 15.80 7.71
CA GLN A 70 -0.98 15.09 8.79
C GLN A 70 -1.92 14.34 9.76
N THR A 71 -3.05 13.87 9.25
CA THR A 71 -4.06 13.09 9.98
C THR A 71 -4.00 11.61 9.67
N LEU A 72 -3.06 11.19 8.80
CA LEU A 72 -2.86 9.80 8.46
C LEU A 72 -2.44 9.01 9.69
N CYS A 73 -3.28 8.07 10.09
CA CYS A 73 -2.97 7.18 11.19
C CYS A 73 -2.16 5.99 10.68
N LYS A 74 -1.13 5.60 11.45
CA LYS A 74 -0.40 4.37 11.19
C LYS A 74 -1.37 3.19 11.41
N PRO A 75 -1.57 2.31 10.41
CA PRO A 75 -2.40 1.13 10.58
C PRO A 75 -1.76 0.12 11.56
N ASP A 76 -2.58 -0.69 12.20
CA ASP A 76 -2.12 -1.87 12.91
C ASP A 76 -1.50 -2.82 11.89
N GLY A 77 -0.24 -3.18 12.10
CA GLY A 77 0.48 -4.05 11.17
C GLY A 77 0.44 -5.52 11.60
N SER A 78 0.81 -6.40 10.67
CA SER A 78 0.88 -7.84 10.90
C SER A 78 2.15 -8.22 11.66
N ALA A 79 2.06 -9.19 12.58
CA ALA A 79 3.22 -9.73 13.25
C ALA A 79 4.07 -10.56 12.28
N PRO A 80 5.41 -10.36 12.21
CA PRO A 80 6.25 -11.12 11.30
C PRO A 80 6.39 -12.57 11.77
N ILE A 81 6.13 -13.53 10.86
CA ILE A 81 6.29 -14.96 11.06
C ILE A 81 7.52 -15.52 10.33
N TYR A 82 8.02 -14.78 9.37
CA TYR A 82 9.19 -15.13 8.56
C TYR A 82 10.23 -14.00 8.57
N ARG A 83 11.50 -14.39 8.59
CA ARG A 83 12.65 -13.48 8.55
C ARG A 83 13.48 -13.76 7.30
N ILE A 84 13.63 -12.77 6.42
CA ILE A 84 14.49 -12.88 5.25
C ILE A 84 15.97 -12.87 5.65
N THR A 85 16.77 -13.70 5.00
CA THR A 85 18.19 -13.80 5.20
C THR A 85 18.99 -13.34 3.95
N TYR A 86 20.25 -12.99 4.15
CA TYR A 86 21.16 -12.65 3.03
C TYR A 86 21.26 -13.79 2.01
N ASP A 87 21.37 -15.04 2.47
CA ASP A 87 21.50 -16.21 1.60
C ASP A 87 20.25 -16.42 0.74
N GLU A 88 19.06 -16.17 1.29
CA GLU A 88 17.81 -16.24 0.53
C GLU A 88 17.72 -15.14 -0.52
N CYS A 89 18.11 -13.93 -0.15
CA CYS A 89 18.20 -12.81 -1.06
C CYS A 89 19.15 -13.13 -2.22
N THR A 90 20.34 -13.64 -1.92
CA THR A 90 21.35 -14.02 -2.95
C THR A 90 20.83 -15.11 -3.87
N ARG A 91 20.16 -16.14 -3.32
CA ARG A 91 19.55 -17.21 -4.13
C ARG A 91 18.45 -16.68 -5.05
N MET A 92 17.63 -15.77 -4.57
CA MET A 92 16.56 -15.15 -5.37
C MET A 92 17.17 -14.31 -6.51
N VAL A 93 18.17 -13.47 -6.21
CA VAL A 93 18.88 -12.67 -7.21
C VAL A 93 19.55 -13.56 -8.25
N GLY A 94 20.14 -14.69 -7.85
CA GLY A 94 20.69 -15.69 -8.75
C GLY A 94 19.66 -16.23 -9.74
N ARG A 95 18.47 -16.63 -9.26
CA ARG A 95 17.37 -17.07 -10.14
C ARG A 95 16.91 -15.98 -11.10
N MET A 96 16.86 -14.73 -10.64
CA MET A 96 16.50 -13.61 -11.51
C MET A 96 17.56 -13.36 -12.59
N LYS A 97 18.85 -13.50 -12.25
CA LYS A 97 19.96 -13.29 -13.18
C LYS A 97 19.86 -14.20 -14.40
N ASP A 98 19.41 -15.44 -14.23
CA ASP A 98 19.22 -16.39 -15.32
C ASP A 98 18.22 -15.90 -16.38
N SER A 99 17.31 -15.00 -16.00
CA SER A 99 16.30 -14.40 -16.88
C SER A 99 16.77 -13.11 -17.58
N PHE A 100 17.91 -12.55 -17.16
CA PHE A 100 18.46 -11.31 -17.69
C PHE A 100 19.84 -11.54 -18.28
N HIS A 101 19.99 -11.29 -19.56
CA HIS A 101 21.26 -11.49 -20.31
C HIS A 101 22.26 -10.36 -20.07
N THR A 102 22.56 -10.04 -18.82
CA THR A 102 23.58 -9.03 -18.45
C THR A 102 24.48 -9.57 -17.36
N ASP A 103 25.81 -9.40 -17.52
CA ASP A 103 26.77 -9.88 -16.53
C ASP A 103 26.77 -9.07 -15.22
N VAL A 104 26.23 -7.88 -15.26
CA VAL A 104 26.22 -6.93 -14.12
C VAL A 104 24.93 -6.96 -13.28
N PHE A 105 23.88 -7.69 -13.72
CA PHE A 105 22.65 -7.80 -12.96
C PHE A 105 22.89 -8.52 -11.62
N GLY A 106 22.44 -7.90 -10.53
CA GLY A 106 22.55 -8.48 -9.19
C GLY A 106 23.99 -8.61 -8.65
N VAL A 107 24.97 -7.93 -9.28
CA VAL A 107 26.33 -7.85 -8.75
C VAL A 107 26.39 -6.77 -7.68
N GLU A 108 26.71 -7.13 -6.43
CA GLU A 108 26.89 -6.14 -5.36
C GLU A 108 28.04 -5.21 -5.68
N LYS A 109 27.82 -3.90 -5.50
CA LYS A 109 28.88 -2.88 -5.67
C LYS A 109 29.91 -2.92 -4.55
N GLU A 110 29.43 -3.22 -3.34
CA GLU A 110 30.23 -3.28 -2.11
C GLU A 110 29.83 -4.55 -1.33
N ALA A 111 30.80 -5.37 -0.99
CA ALA A 111 30.56 -6.60 -0.22
C ALA A 111 29.89 -6.30 1.12
N GLY A 112 28.81 -7.00 1.41
CA GLY A 112 28.06 -6.87 2.67
C GLY A 112 27.03 -5.73 2.72
N LYS A 113 26.89 -4.94 1.65
CA LYS A 113 25.92 -3.85 1.61
C LYS A 113 24.47 -4.37 1.70
N VAL A 114 24.16 -5.42 0.96
CA VAL A 114 22.86 -6.10 1.02
C VAL A 114 22.63 -6.71 2.41
N ALA A 115 23.63 -7.34 3.00
CA ALA A 115 23.55 -7.88 4.35
C ALA A 115 23.27 -6.78 5.38
N GLY A 116 23.89 -5.61 5.23
CA GLY A 116 23.63 -4.42 6.04
C GLY A 116 22.20 -3.91 5.92
N ILE A 117 21.64 -3.86 4.72
CA ILE A 117 20.24 -3.47 4.47
C ILE A 117 19.29 -4.47 5.14
N ILE A 118 19.54 -5.77 4.99
CA ILE A 118 18.72 -6.80 5.63
C ILE A 118 18.80 -6.68 7.16
N ALA A 119 20.00 -6.44 7.71
CA ALA A 119 20.15 -6.23 9.15
C ALA A 119 19.40 -4.99 9.63
N ALA A 120 19.38 -3.91 8.86
CA ALA A 120 18.74 -2.66 9.23
C ALA A 120 17.22 -2.79 9.44
N ILE A 121 16.51 -3.65 8.68
CA ILE A 121 15.07 -3.87 8.87
C ILE A 121 14.75 -4.68 10.14
N TYR A 122 15.74 -5.32 10.74
CA TYR A 122 15.61 -6.08 11.99
C TYR A 122 16.32 -5.45 13.18
N GLN A 123 16.76 -4.20 13.02
CA GLN A 123 17.39 -3.48 14.12
C GLN A 123 16.39 -3.22 15.24
N SER A 124 16.87 -3.24 16.47
CA SER A 124 16.11 -2.86 17.65
C SER A 124 16.71 -1.63 18.31
N VAL A 125 15.85 -0.80 18.87
CA VAL A 125 16.23 0.41 19.61
C VAL A 125 15.61 0.28 21.00
N PHE A 126 16.45 0.32 22.03
CA PHE A 126 16.02 0.11 23.43
C PHE A 126 15.22 -1.18 23.67
N GLY A 127 15.56 -2.26 22.94
CA GLY A 127 14.89 -3.55 23.07
C GLY A 127 13.56 -3.69 22.34
N GLN A 128 13.16 -2.68 21.55
CA GLN A 128 11.99 -2.73 20.70
C GLN A 128 12.42 -2.71 19.22
N ASP A 129 11.75 -3.49 18.38
CA ASP A 129 11.99 -3.48 16.94
C ASP A 129 11.75 -2.07 16.39
N ALA A 130 12.69 -1.55 15.61
CA ALA A 130 12.53 -0.26 14.92
C ALA A 130 11.37 -0.30 13.91
N TYR A 131 11.13 -1.47 13.33
CA TYR A 131 10.05 -1.75 12.38
C TYR A 131 9.29 -2.98 12.87
N PRO A 132 8.28 -2.84 13.78
CA PRO A 132 7.64 -3.98 14.43
C PRO A 132 6.78 -4.83 13.51
N SER A 133 6.13 -4.26 12.47
CA SER A 133 5.23 -4.98 11.57
C SER A 133 5.91 -5.51 10.31
N VAL A 134 5.26 -6.47 9.65
CA VAL A 134 5.67 -6.99 8.34
C VAL A 134 5.69 -5.88 7.30
N GLU A 135 4.64 -5.07 7.27
CA GLU A 135 4.45 -3.97 6.32
C GLU A 135 5.56 -2.93 6.46
N GLU A 136 5.92 -2.57 7.69
CA GLU A 136 7.03 -1.64 7.94
C GLU A 136 8.38 -2.22 7.52
N LYS A 137 8.63 -3.48 7.85
CA LYS A 137 9.86 -4.17 7.42
C LYS A 137 9.93 -4.25 5.89
N ALA A 138 8.82 -4.62 5.24
CA ALA A 138 8.74 -4.71 3.78
C ALA A 138 8.97 -3.36 3.10
N ALA A 139 8.30 -2.31 3.57
CA ALA A 139 8.44 -0.95 3.02
C ALA A 139 9.88 -0.42 3.18
N ASN A 140 10.49 -0.65 4.34
CA ASN A 140 11.87 -0.22 4.57
C ASN A 140 12.89 -1.06 3.78
N LEU A 141 12.65 -2.36 3.61
CA LEU A 141 13.46 -3.20 2.73
C LEU A 141 13.45 -2.66 1.29
N LEU A 142 12.27 -2.41 0.75
CA LEU A 142 12.09 -1.82 -0.59
C LEU A 142 12.82 -0.46 -0.69
N TYR A 143 12.58 0.42 0.28
CA TYR A 143 13.16 1.76 0.32
C TYR A 143 14.69 1.74 0.35
N PHE A 144 15.31 0.98 1.26
CA PHE A 144 16.76 0.92 1.39
C PHE A 144 17.41 0.29 0.16
N MET A 145 16.83 -0.77 -0.40
CA MET A 145 17.34 -1.40 -1.63
C MET A 145 17.31 -0.46 -2.83
N ILE A 146 16.30 0.43 -2.92
CA ILE A 146 16.22 1.42 -3.99
C ILE A 146 17.14 2.60 -3.70
N LYS A 147 17.15 3.13 -2.48
CA LYS A 147 17.91 4.33 -2.11
C LYS A 147 19.42 4.10 -2.14
N ASP A 148 19.86 2.99 -1.56
CA ASP A 148 21.30 2.74 -1.37
C ASP A 148 21.96 2.11 -2.58
N HIS A 149 21.18 1.72 -3.59
CA HIS A 149 21.66 1.16 -4.84
C HIS A 149 22.76 0.09 -4.66
N PRO A 150 22.49 -1.01 -3.91
CA PRO A 150 23.52 -1.97 -3.55
C PRO A 150 24.07 -2.78 -4.73
N TYR A 151 23.32 -2.89 -5.83
CA TYR A 151 23.72 -3.62 -7.02
C TYR A 151 24.16 -2.70 -8.16
N ALA A 152 25.00 -3.21 -9.03
CA ALA A 152 25.45 -2.51 -10.23
C ALA A 152 24.30 -2.30 -11.23
N ASP A 153 23.44 -3.32 -11.39
CA ASP A 153 22.18 -3.24 -12.14
C ASP A 153 21.08 -4.06 -11.45
N GLY A 154 19.83 -3.71 -11.75
CA GLY A 154 18.64 -4.44 -11.30
C GLY A 154 18.09 -4.03 -9.94
N CYS A 155 18.61 -3.00 -9.25
CA CYS A 155 18.21 -2.62 -7.91
C CYS A 155 16.68 -2.53 -7.73
N LYS A 156 15.97 -1.82 -8.63
CA LYS A 156 14.51 -1.66 -8.52
C LYS A 156 13.75 -2.98 -8.71
N ARG A 157 14.17 -3.80 -9.68
CA ARG A 157 13.56 -5.11 -9.95
C ARG A 157 13.77 -6.08 -8.81
N ILE A 158 15.02 -6.14 -8.32
CA ILE A 158 15.37 -6.97 -7.15
C ILE A 158 14.62 -6.51 -5.91
N ALA A 159 14.59 -5.20 -5.65
CA ALA A 159 13.87 -4.63 -4.52
C ALA A 159 12.36 -4.97 -4.55
N ALA A 160 11.70 -4.82 -5.71
CA ALA A 160 10.29 -5.18 -5.88
C ALA A 160 10.05 -6.69 -5.69
N SER A 161 10.92 -7.54 -6.23
CA SER A 161 10.80 -8.99 -6.05
C SER A 161 11.02 -9.42 -4.61
N LEU A 162 12.00 -8.85 -3.90
CA LEU A 162 12.24 -9.10 -2.48
C LEU A 162 11.05 -8.64 -1.62
N PHE A 163 10.50 -7.49 -1.92
CA PHE A 163 9.31 -6.96 -1.25
C PHE A 163 8.13 -7.93 -1.37
N LEU A 164 7.82 -8.39 -2.58
CA LEU A 164 6.72 -9.32 -2.81
C LEU A 164 6.98 -10.69 -2.15
N GLU A 165 8.19 -11.25 -2.28
CA GLU A 165 8.54 -12.53 -1.63
C GLU A 165 8.48 -12.43 -0.10
N PHE A 166 8.88 -11.28 0.47
CA PHE A 166 8.81 -11.06 1.90
C PHE A 166 7.37 -10.99 2.41
N LEU A 167 6.47 -10.30 1.70
CA LEU A 167 5.04 -10.24 2.02
C LEU A 167 4.38 -11.63 1.87
N ASP A 168 4.69 -12.35 0.78
CA ASP A 168 4.16 -13.69 0.52
C ASP A 168 4.53 -14.68 1.62
N LYS A 169 5.80 -14.75 1.99
CA LYS A 169 6.28 -15.64 3.07
C LYS A 169 5.77 -15.27 4.47
N ASN A 170 5.32 -14.04 4.66
CA ASN A 170 4.64 -13.61 5.87
C ASN A 170 3.11 -13.74 5.80
N ASN A 171 2.56 -14.32 4.71
CA ASN A 171 1.12 -14.53 4.48
C ASN A 171 0.30 -13.22 4.47
N VAL A 172 0.91 -12.09 4.05
CA VAL A 172 0.22 -10.80 3.95
C VAL A 172 0.08 -10.31 2.49
N LEU A 173 0.55 -11.08 1.52
CA LEU A 173 0.40 -10.76 0.10
C LEU A 173 -1.00 -11.09 -0.44
N PHE A 174 -1.69 -12.04 0.18
CA PHE A 174 -3.03 -12.48 -0.21
C PHE A 174 -3.95 -12.45 1.01
N LEU A 175 -5.11 -11.81 0.89
CA LEU A 175 -6.24 -11.92 1.82
C LEU A 175 -7.26 -12.86 1.19
N ASP A 176 -7.68 -13.90 1.92
CA ASP A 176 -8.70 -14.89 1.51
C ASP A 176 -8.50 -15.50 0.11
N GLY A 177 -7.22 -15.65 -0.32
CA GLY A 177 -6.87 -16.22 -1.62
C GLY A 177 -6.89 -15.25 -2.80
N GLU A 178 -7.24 -13.99 -2.57
CA GLU A 178 -7.12 -12.91 -3.56
C GLU A 178 -5.85 -12.06 -3.27
N LYS A 179 -5.18 -11.61 -4.33
CA LYS A 179 -4.05 -10.69 -4.20
C LYS A 179 -4.53 -9.41 -3.51
N MET A 180 -3.85 -9.02 -2.42
CA MET A 180 -4.03 -7.68 -1.90
C MET A 180 -3.77 -6.68 -3.03
N PRO A 181 -4.68 -5.72 -3.28
CA PRO A 181 -4.35 -4.59 -4.12
C PRO A 181 -3.18 -3.88 -3.45
N LEU A 182 -2.04 -3.87 -4.14
CA LEU A 182 -0.92 -2.99 -3.77
C LEU A 182 -1.43 -1.57 -3.98
N HIS A 183 -1.92 -0.94 -2.93
CA HIS A 183 -2.18 0.49 -2.94
C HIS A 183 -0.83 1.17 -3.18
N GLN A 184 -0.68 1.74 -4.37
CA GLN A 184 0.49 2.51 -4.78
C GLN A 184 0.57 3.80 -3.99
#